data_ae65456d12eb3d5585c97ce96be5854a
#
_entry.id   ae65456d12eb3d5585c97ce96be5854a
#
_cell.length_a   1.000
_cell.length_b   1.000
_cell.length_c   1.000
_cell.angle_alpha   90.00
_cell.angle_beta   90.00
_cell.angle_gamma   90.00
#
_symmetry.space_group_name_H-M   'P 1'
#
loop_
_entity.id
_entity.type
_entity.pdbx_description
1 polymer ?
#
loop_
_entity_poly.entity_id
_entity_poly.type
_entity_poly.pdbx_seq_one_letter_code
_entity_poly.pdbx_strand_id
1 'polypeptide(L)' 'MKEHIIEKWSTLKEVQEYLGVGRDTILQWIAKRNMPAYKVGRLWKFKLSEVDDWIRSGGAADDNSGTEN' A
#
# COMPACT_ATOMS: atom_id res chain seq x y z
N MET A 1 4.48 21.34 -17.13
CA MET A 1 4.61 20.87 -16.91
C MET A 1 4.67 20.26 -16.53
N LYS A 2 4.61 19.88 -16.45
CA LYS A 2 4.73 19.28 -16.05
C LYS A 2 5.48 18.46 -16.10
N GLU A 3 5.88 18.37 -15.78
CA GLU A 3 6.63 17.56 -15.81
C GLU A 3 6.30 16.31 -15.60
N HIS A 4 6.83 15.36 -15.98
CA HIS A 4 6.61 14.16 -15.75
C HIS A 4 7.36 13.67 -14.67
N ILE A 5 6.78 13.14 -13.60
CA ILE A 5 7.47 12.53 -12.54
C ILE A 5 7.33 11.07 -12.72
N ILE A 6 8.42 10.37 -12.89
CA ILE A 6 8.37 8.95 -13.01
C ILE A 6 8.58 8.35 -11.66
N GLU A 7 7.54 7.83 -11.10
CA GLU A 7 7.61 7.26 -9.78
C GLU A 7 8.21 5.87 -9.82
N LYS A 8 9.22 5.62 -8.98
CA LYS A 8 9.83 4.37 -8.95
C LYS A 8 8.96 3.35 -8.29
N TRP A 9 9.08 2.10 -8.67
CA TRP A 9 8.37 1.03 -8.00
C TRP A 9 8.99 0.78 -6.63
N SER A 10 8.17 0.51 -5.64
CA SER A 10 8.64 0.21 -4.30
C SER A 10 8.50 -1.27 -4.00
N THR A 11 9.37 -1.79 -3.18
CA THR A 11 9.32 -3.20 -2.80
C THR A 11 8.39 -3.38 -1.61
N LEU A 12 8.03 -4.61 -1.32
CA LEU A 12 7.22 -4.92 -0.15
C LEU A 12 7.89 -4.40 1.11
N LYS A 13 9.18 -4.61 1.25
CA LYS A 13 9.90 -4.16 2.42
C LYS A 13 9.86 -2.64 2.55
N GLU A 14 10.00 -1.95 1.44
CA GLU A 14 9.94 -0.49 1.46
C GLU A 14 8.56 0.00 1.91
N VAL A 15 7.51 -0.66 1.48
CA VAL A 15 6.17 -0.28 1.87
C VAL A 15 5.94 -0.59 3.35
N GLN A 16 6.48 -1.69 3.84
CA GLN A 16 6.41 -2.01 5.26
C GLN A 16 7.02 -0.88 6.09
N GLU A 17 8.16 -0.41 5.67
CA GLU A 17 8.87 0.65 6.38
C GLU A 17 8.14 1.97 6.25
N TYR A 18 7.63 2.26 5.08
CA TYR A 18 6.93 3.49 4.80
C TYR A 18 5.66 3.60 5.66
N LEU A 19 4.93 2.51 5.79
CA LEU A 19 3.70 2.52 6.55
C LEU A 19 3.87 2.10 8.01
N GLY A 20 5.00 1.54 8.34
CA GLY A 20 5.25 1.11 9.70
C GLY A 20 4.45 -0.12 10.10
N VAL A 21 4.23 -1.05 9.18
CA VAL A 21 3.45 -2.26 9.45
C VAL A 21 4.22 -3.50 9.07
N GLY A 22 3.75 -4.63 9.51
CA GLY A 22 4.42 -5.89 9.20
C GLY A 22 4.05 -6.43 7.84
N ARG A 23 4.81 -7.41 7.42
CA ARG A 23 4.62 -8.05 6.12
C ARG A 23 3.24 -8.68 6.00
N ASP A 24 2.81 -9.41 7.02
CA ASP A 24 1.54 -10.11 6.96
C ASP A 24 0.38 -9.14 6.85
N THR A 25 0.49 -8.00 7.48
CA THR A 25 -0.53 -6.97 7.37
C THR A 25 -0.69 -6.51 5.93
N ILE A 26 0.42 -6.26 5.26
CA ILE A 26 0.37 -5.82 3.87
C ILE A 26 -0.22 -6.91 2.99
N LEU A 27 0.21 -8.14 3.19
CA LEU A 27 -0.31 -9.23 2.37
C LEU A 27 -1.81 -9.43 2.57
N GLN A 28 -2.31 -9.24 3.78
CA GLN A 28 -3.72 -9.30 4.03
C GLN A 28 -4.46 -8.17 3.36
N TRP A 29 -3.92 -6.99 3.39
CA TRP A 29 -4.55 -5.85 2.74
C TRP A 29 -4.63 -6.04 1.23
N ILE A 30 -3.58 -6.63 0.63
CA ILE A 30 -3.61 -6.94 -0.80
C ILE A 30 -4.73 -7.94 -1.07
N ALA A 31 -4.86 -8.96 -0.23
CA ALA A 31 -5.82 -10.03 -0.48
C ALA A 31 -7.25 -9.63 -0.16
N LYS A 32 -7.43 -8.78 0.84
CA LYS A 32 -8.78 -8.56 1.36
C LYS A 32 -9.27 -7.14 1.31
N ARG A 33 -8.39 -6.19 1.08
CA ARG A 33 -8.79 -4.79 1.10
C ARG A 33 -8.44 -4.03 -0.15
N ASN A 34 -8.11 -4.72 -1.18
CA ASN A 34 -7.80 -4.12 -2.48
C ASN A 34 -6.64 -3.12 -2.45
N MET A 35 -5.64 -3.38 -1.61
CA MET A 35 -4.47 -2.52 -1.62
C MET A 35 -3.82 -2.56 -2.99
N PRO A 36 -3.50 -1.41 -3.57
CA PRO A 36 -2.89 -1.40 -4.90
C PRO A 36 -1.50 -2.02 -4.87
N ALA A 37 -1.35 -3.13 -5.54
CA ALA A 37 -0.09 -3.87 -5.60
C ALA A 37 -0.03 -4.63 -6.91
N TYR A 38 1.17 -4.82 -7.42
CA TYR A 38 1.38 -5.47 -8.70
C TYR A 38 2.42 -6.57 -8.56
N LYS A 39 2.15 -7.71 -9.16
CA LYS A 39 3.10 -8.79 -9.14
C LYS A 39 4.05 -8.68 -10.32
N VAL A 40 5.34 -8.64 -10.05
CA VAL A 40 6.34 -8.62 -11.09
C VAL A 40 7.19 -9.87 -10.84
N GLY A 41 6.98 -10.91 -11.60
CA GLY A 41 7.59 -12.19 -11.33
C GLY A 41 7.08 -12.72 -10.03
N ARG A 42 7.96 -12.91 -9.06
CA ARG A 42 7.58 -13.40 -7.75
C ARG A 42 7.48 -12.32 -6.73
N LEU A 43 7.71 -11.06 -7.13
CA LEU A 43 7.82 -9.97 -6.19
C LEU A 43 6.63 -9.07 -6.25
N TRP A 44 6.19 -8.58 -5.12
CA TRP A 44 5.17 -7.55 -5.09
C TRP A 44 5.85 -6.21 -5.27
N LYS A 45 5.26 -5.37 -6.11
CA LYS A 45 5.74 -4.01 -6.34
C LYS A 45 4.60 -3.04 -6.14
N PHE A 46 4.93 -1.85 -5.74
CA PHE A 46 3.93 -0.85 -5.35
C PHE A 46 4.31 0.51 -5.88
N LYS A 47 3.31 1.34 -6.08
CA LYS A 47 3.52 2.76 -6.33
C LYS A 47 3.05 3.49 -5.08
N LEU A 48 3.95 4.20 -4.42
CA LEU A 48 3.62 4.83 -3.15
C LEU A 48 2.50 5.85 -3.28
N SER A 49 2.40 6.53 -4.42
CA SER A 49 1.31 7.47 -4.64
C SER A 49 -0.04 6.76 -4.61
N GLU A 50 -0.10 5.57 -5.17
CA GLU A 50 -1.33 4.80 -5.17
C GLU A 50 -1.65 4.28 -3.77
N VAL A 51 -0.62 3.87 -3.05
CA VAL A 51 -0.79 3.40 -1.69
C VAL A 51 -1.34 4.53 -0.83
N ASP A 52 -0.80 5.73 -0.99
CA ASP A 52 -1.26 6.89 -0.24
C ASP A 52 -2.72 7.20 -0.55
N ASP A 53 -3.11 7.17 -1.79
CA ASP A 53 -4.48 7.44 -2.19
C ASP A 53 -5.42 6.40 -1.60
N TRP A 54 -5.00 5.13 -1.62
CA TRP A 54 -5.80 4.06 -1.05
C TRP A 54 -5.98 4.25 0.45
N ILE A 55 -4.93 4.67 1.15
CA ILE A 55 -5.00 4.93 2.57
C ILE A 55 -5.93 6.11 2.85
N ARG A 56 -5.81 7.17 2.08
CA ARG A 56 -6.65 8.35 2.27
C ARG A 56 -8.11 8.03 2.02
N SER A 57 -8.39 7.08 1.18
CA SER A 57 -9.76 6.69 0.90
C SER A 57 -10.31 5.71 1.93
N GLY A 58 -9.51 5.36 2.93
CA GLY A 58 -9.96 4.48 3.99
C GLY A 58 -9.67 3.01 3.78
N GLY A 59 -8.86 2.68 2.79
CA GLY A 59 -8.59 1.28 2.45
C GLY A 59 -7.96 0.50 3.58
N ALA A 60 -7.11 1.15 4.34
CA ALA A 60 -6.41 0.50 5.43
C ALA A 60 -7.15 0.59 6.76
N ALA A 61 -8.26 1.28 6.79
CA ALA A 61 -8.96 1.48 8.05
C ALA A 61 -9.62 0.18 8.49
N ASP A 62 -9.59 -0.07 9.78
CA ASP A 62 -10.21 -1.25 10.31
C ASP A 62 -11.67 -0.98 10.50
N ASP A 63 -12.52 -1.69 9.83
CA ASP A 63 -13.92 -1.47 9.89
C ASP A 63 -14.49 -1.72 11.25
N ASN A 64 -13.86 -2.52 12.05
CA ASN A 64 -14.36 -2.79 13.32
C ASN A 64 -13.95 -1.86 14.29
N SER A 65 -13.08 -1.08 14.01
CA SER A 65 -12.47 -0.29 14.94
C SER A 65 -13.34 0.63 15.42
N GLY A 66 -14.03 0.81 14.87
CA GLY A 66 -14.65 1.69 15.48
C GLY A 66 -13.81 2.44 16.27
N THR A 67 -13.23 2.47 16.75
CA THR A 67 -12.53 3.09 17.37
C THR A 67 -11.52 3.64 17.45
N GLU A 68 -11.20 3.64 17.44
CA GLU A 68 -10.46 4.18 17.52
C GLU A 68 -9.89 4.55 17.61
N ASN A 69 -9.72 4.68 17.79
CA ASN A 69 -9.15 5.11 17.85
C ASN A 69 -8.97 5.53 17.92
#